data_61f3283a37388a6029811079f334b813
#
_entry.id   61f3283a37388a6029811079f334b813
#
_cell.length_a   1.000
_cell.length_b   1.000
_cell.length_c   1.000
_cell.angle_alpha   90.00
_cell.angle_beta   90.00
_cell.angle_gamma   90.00
#
_symmetry.space_group_name_H-M   'P 1'
#
loop_
_entity.id
_entity.type
_entity.pdbx_description
1 polymer ?
#
loop_
_entity_poly.entity_id
_entity_poly.type
_entity_poly.pdbx_seq_one_letter_code
_entity_poly.pdbx_strand_id
1 'polypeptide(L)'
;MNNNDPLQIDYWDRRKMLFGLGLGAGAFLTPGLYAESLMNPTPKQTEGPFYPDKMPLDTDNDLLVIGDSITPAVGEVSHLSGTVLNVKGQPVKNALVEIWQVGDKGVYLHTKDNRPGRDENFQGYGRFLTDSKGRYYFRTVKPVTYPGRAPHIHVAVTVKNKRMLTSQCYINGDKRNEKDFIYKRLGKVGQKLTSVNFKPIKGTKTNELDAVWDIIIGLTPED
;
A
#
# COMPACT_ATOMS: atom_id res chain seq x y z
N MET A 1 2.89 32.84 -22.19
CA MET A 1 1.93 31.78 -21.75
C MET A 1 2.76 30.70 -21.08
N ASN A 2 2.91 30.79 -19.76
CA ASN A 2 3.68 29.84 -18.95
C ASN A 2 2.71 28.80 -18.37
N ASN A 3 2.72 27.61 -18.94
CA ASN A 3 2.04 26.45 -18.35
C ASN A 3 3.01 25.76 -17.39
N ASN A 4 3.02 26.18 -16.13
CA ASN A 4 3.58 25.40 -15.03
C ASN A 4 2.43 24.63 -14.38
N ASP A 5 2.24 23.39 -14.78
CA ASP A 5 1.36 22.45 -14.10
C ASP A 5 2.12 21.85 -12.89
N PRO A 6 1.73 22.13 -11.63
CA PRO A 6 2.46 21.70 -10.44
C PRO A 6 2.26 20.23 -10.03
N LEU A 7 1.54 19.45 -10.82
CA LEU A 7 1.21 18.05 -10.49
C LEU A 7 1.97 16.99 -11.32
N GLN A 8 2.97 17.41 -12.09
CA GLN A 8 3.84 16.44 -12.76
C GLN A 8 4.87 15.91 -11.75
N ILE A 9 4.46 14.94 -10.94
CA ILE A 9 5.36 14.15 -10.08
C ILE A 9 6.24 13.34 -11.02
N ASP A 10 7.53 13.64 -11.02
CA ASP A 10 8.53 13.01 -11.87
C ASP A 10 8.75 11.54 -11.46
N TYR A 11 7.98 10.62 -12.04
CA TYR A 11 8.01 9.18 -11.78
C TYR A 11 9.27 8.48 -12.34
N TRP A 12 10.17 9.21 -13.02
CA TRP A 12 11.26 8.61 -13.81
C TRP A 12 12.53 8.32 -13.02
N ASP A 13 12.74 8.94 -11.85
CA ASP A 13 14.03 8.83 -11.15
C ASP A 13 14.23 7.52 -10.35
N ARG A 14 13.17 6.75 -10.11
CA ARG A 14 13.28 5.51 -9.32
C ARG A 14 13.75 4.29 -10.12
N ARG A 15 13.61 4.29 -11.45
CA ARG A 15 14.14 3.22 -12.31
C ARG A 15 15.66 3.21 -12.36
N LYS A 16 16.34 4.34 -12.17
CA LYS A 16 17.80 4.44 -12.16
C LYS A 16 18.46 3.86 -10.91
N MET A 17 17.72 3.68 -9.82
CA MET A 17 18.27 3.15 -8.56
C MET A 17 18.42 1.62 -8.53
N LEU A 18 17.82 0.88 -9.48
CA LEU A 18 17.89 -0.57 -9.56
C LEU A 18 19.00 -1.08 -10.51
N PHE A 19 19.67 -0.20 -11.26
CA PHE A 19 20.72 -0.57 -12.21
C PHE A 19 22.15 -0.33 -11.73
N GLY A 20 22.34 0.12 -10.48
CA GLY A 20 23.64 0.59 -9.95
C GLY A 20 24.52 -0.43 -9.22
N LEU A 21 24.27 -1.73 -9.29
CA LEU A 21 25.15 -2.73 -8.65
C LEU A 21 25.35 -3.93 -9.58
N GLY A 22 26.37 -3.85 -10.43
CA GLY A 22 26.78 -5.04 -11.18
C GLY A 22 27.58 -4.81 -12.46
N LEU A 23 28.66 -4.05 -12.40
CA LEU A 23 29.68 -4.08 -13.44
C LEU A 23 31.04 -4.44 -12.82
N GLY A 24 31.40 -5.71 -12.90
CA GLY A 24 32.74 -6.20 -12.58
C GLY A 24 32.81 -7.71 -12.66
N ALA A 25 33.10 -8.23 -13.81
CA ALA A 25 33.95 -9.36 -14.13
C ALA A 25 33.41 -10.29 -15.23
N GLY A 26 34.16 -10.35 -16.35
CA GLY A 26 34.43 -11.59 -17.09
C GLY A 26 33.32 -12.07 -18.03
N ALA A 27 33.44 -11.69 -19.29
CA ALA A 27 32.76 -12.31 -20.41
C ALA A 27 33.09 -13.80 -20.53
N PHE A 28 32.07 -14.65 -20.38
CA PHE A 28 31.99 -15.91 -21.12
C PHE A 28 30.58 -15.98 -21.72
N LEU A 29 30.53 -15.76 -23.02
CA LEU A 29 29.34 -15.90 -23.85
C LEU A 29 28.97 -17.38 -23.96
N THR A 30 28.01 -17.82 -23.15
CA THR A 30 27.15 -18.96 -23.47
C THR A 30 25.79 -18.44 -23.87
N PRO A 31 25.29 -18.72 -25.09
CA PRO A 31 23.92 -18.33 -25.48
C PRO A 31 22.97 -19.22 -24.71
N GLY A 32 22.14 -18.60 -23.83
CA GLY A 32 20.95 -19.29 -23.33
C GLY A 32 20.62 -19.26 -21.85
N LEU A 33 21.22 -18.42 -21.00
CA LEU A 33 20.80 -18.31 -19.61
C LEU A 33 20.82 -16.84 -19.16
N TYR A 34 19.94 -16.02 -19.70
CA TYR A 34 19.43 -14.90 -18.91
C TYR A 34 18.44 -15.49 -17.88
N ALA A 35 18.96 -15.89 -16.74
CA ALA A 35 18.10 -16.08 -15.58
C ALA A 35 17.50 -14.70 -15.28
N GLU A 36 16.25 -14.48 -15.70
CA GLU A 36 15.48 -13.30 -15.38
C GLU A 36 15.46 -13.19 -13.84
N SER A 37 16.13 -12.18 -13.29
CA SER A 37 16.23 -12.01 -11.85
C SER A 37 14.83 -11.69 -11.33
N LEU A 38 14.18 -12.66 -10.70
CA LEU A 38 12.87 -12.49 -10.11
C LEU A 38 12.93 -11.52 -8.92
N MET A 39 11.95 -10.63 -8.84
CA MET A 39 11.79 -9.74 -7.70
C MET A 39 11.36 -10.52 -6.47
N ASN A 40 11.79 -10.08 -5.28
CA ASN A 40 11.28 -10.63 -4.04
C ASN A 40 9.80 -10.25 -3.87
N PRO A 41 8.90 -11.22 -3.71
CA PRO A 41 7.48 -10.91 -3.53
C PRO A 41 7.24 -10.22 -2.19
N THR A 42 6.25 -9.34 -2.16
CA THR A 42 5.73 -8.77 -0.91
C THR A 42 5.28 -9.91 0.02
N PRO A 43 5.76 -9.96 1.27
CA PRO A 43 5.42 -11.05 2.18
C PRO A 43 3.93 -11.16 2.45
N LYS A 44 3.41 -12.38 2.43
CA LYS A 44 2.05 -12.65 2.91
C LYS A 44 1.98 -12.48 4.42
N GLN A 45 0.91 -11.85 4.88
CA GLN A 45 0.62 -11.66 6.28
C GLN A 45 -0.85 -12.00 6.56
N THR A 46 -1.20 -12.11 7.85
CA THR A 46 -2.57 -12.40 8.25
C THR A 46 -3.52 -11.24 7.87
N GLU A 47 -4.72 -11.60 7.45
CA GLU A 47 -5.83 -10.67 7.25
C GLU A 47 -6.28 -10.04 8.58
N GLY A 48 -6.09 -10.80 9.67
CA GLY A 48 -6.56 -10.39 10.98
C GLY A 48 -8.07 -10.53 11.15
N PRO A 49 -8.59 -10.19 12.33
CA PRO A 49 -10.00 -10.39 12.65
C PRO A 49 -10.92 -9.25 12.21
N PHE A 50 -10.39 -8.19 11.59
CA PHE A 50 -11.11 -6.93 11.33
C PHE A 50 -11.24 -6.59 9.84
N TYR A 51 -11.08 -7.56 8.94
CA TYR A 51 -11.59 -7.38 7.57
C TYR A 51 -13.11 -7.17 7.66
N PRO A 52 -13.70 -6.16 7.01
CA PRO A 52 -15.09 -5.79 7.21
C PRO A 52 -16.03 -6.97 7.03
N ASP A 53 -16.80 -7.30 8.04
CA ASP A 53 -17.84 -8.34 8.01
C ASP A 53 -19.15 -7.83 7.41
N LYS A 54 -19.30 -6.51 7.35
CA LYS A 54 -20.32 -5.79 6.59
C LYS A 54 -19.64 -4.73 5.76
N MET A 55 -19.72 -4.88 4.44
CA MET A 55 -19.14 -3.88 3.53
C MET A 55 -19.86 -2.55 3.73
N PRO A 56 -19.13 -1.42 3.78
CA PRO A 56 -19.73 -0.09 3.78
C PRO A 56 -20.49 0.13 2.47
N LEU A 57 -21.43 1.05 2.48
CA LEU A 57 -22.18 1.44 1.27
C LEU A 57 -21.25 2.06 0.22
N ASP A 58 -20.29 2.85 0.69
CA ASP A 58 -19.23 3.40 -0.13
C ASP A 58 -17.96 2.56 0.02
N THR A 59 -17.35 2.20 -1.07
CA THR A 59 -16.16 1.34 -1.12
C THR A 59 -15.12 1.86 -2.09
N ASP A 60 -15.20 3.13 -2.47
CA ASP A 60 -14.25 3.73 -3.40
C ASP A 60 -12.86 3.92 -2.77
N ASN A 61 -12.00 4.65 -3.41
CA ASN A 61 -10.62 4.88 -2.98
C ASN A 61 -10.41 6.16 -2.18
N ASP A 62 -11.46 6.93 -1.89
CA ASP A 62 -11.42 8.07 -0.97
C ASP A 62 -12.06 7.72 0.37
N LEU A 63 -11.25 7.29 1.33
CA LEU A 63 -11.73 6.86 2.64
C LEU A 63 -12.09 8.03 3.56
N LEU A 64 -11.84 9.27 3.14
CA LEU A 64 -12.07 10.46 3.96
C LEU A 64 -13.45 11.07 3.78
N VAL A 65 -14.15 10.73 2.72
CA VAL A 65 -15.48 11.25 2.39
C VAL A 65 -16.38 10.08 2.06
N ILE A 66 -17.50 9.94 2.76
CA ILE A 66 -18.49 8.87 2.51
C ILE A 66 -19.62 9.44 1.68
N GLY A 67 -19.78 8.96 0.43
CA GLY A 67 -20.77 9.46 -0.52
C GLY A 67 -20.67 10.98 -0.69
N ASP A 68 -21.80 11.68 -0.56
CA ASP A 68 -21.87 13.14 -0.69
C ASP A 68 -21.67 13.90 0.63
N SER A 69 -21.04 13.28 1.64
CA SER A 69 -20.82 13.91 2.95
C SER A 69 -19.94 15.15 2.83
N ILE A 70 -20.36 16.25 3.46
CA ILE A 70 -19.56 17.47 3.56
C ILE A 70 -18.59 17.46 4.76
N THR A 71 -18.73 16.48 5.65
CA THR A 71 -17.88 16.33 6.83
C THR A 71 -16.86 15.24 6.56
N PRO A 72 -15.57 15.57 6.37
CA PRO A 72 -14.53 14.58 6.14
C PRO A 72 -14.17 13.86 7.44
N ALA A 73 -13.54 12.70 7.28
CA ALA A 73 -12.93 11.95 8.38
C ALA A 73 -11.85 12.77 9.09
N VAL A 74 -11.64 12.47 10.37
CA VAL A 74 -10.59 13.09 11.19
C VAL A 74 -9.30 12.28 11.06
N GLY A 75 -8.16 12.98 10.92
CA GLY A 75 -6.84 12.36 10.89
C GLY A 75 -5.85 13.11 10.00
N GLU A 76 -4.60 12.66 9.99
CA GLU A 76 -3.55 13.19 9.12
C GLU A 76 -3.73 12.62 7.70
N VAL A 77 -4.20 13.45 6.77
CA VAL A 77 -4.51 13.03 5.39
C VAL A 77 -3.28 12.41 4.72
N SER A 78 -3.45 11.26 4.12
CA SER A 78 -2.38 10.51 3.47
C SER A 78 -2.83 9.96 2.12
N HIS A 79 -1.95 10.05 1.14
CA HIS A 79 -2.12 9.53 -0.20
C HIS A 79 -1.27 8.26 -0.34
N LEU A 80 -1.90 7.09 -0.31
CA LEU A 80 -1.23 5.81 -0.54
C LEU A 80 -1.34 5.44 -2.00
N SER A 81 -0.21 5.34 -2.67
CA SER A 81 -0.15 5.00 -4.10
C SER A 81 0.96 3.98 -4.38
N GLY A 82 0.96 3.41 -5.57
CA GLY A 82 2.00 2.48 -6.02
C GLY A 82 1.57 1.68 -7.23
N THR A 83 2.36 0.66 -7.52
CA THR A 83 2.14 -0.24 -8.65
C THR A 83 2.06 -1.68 -8.15
N VAL A 84 1.09 -2.45 -8.65
CA VAL A 84 1.07 -3.89 -8.48
C VAL A 84 1.88 -4.52 -9.60
N LEU A 85 2.92 -5.25 -9.23
CA LEU A 85 3.84 -5.93 -10.14
C LEU A 85 3.80 -7.44 -9.88
N ASN A 86 4.05 -8.26 -10.91
CA ASN A 86 4.39 -9.66 -10.70
C ASN A 86 5.88 -9.81 -10.38
N VAL A 87 6.33 -11.01 -10.02
CA VAL A 87 7.76 -11.28 -9.69
C VAL A 87 8.72 -11.05 -10.86
N LYS A 88 8.23 -10.94 -12.09
CA LYS A 88 9.03 -10.56 -13.28
C LYS A 88 9.13 -9.02 -13.44
N GLY A 89 8.54 -8.24 -12.54
CA GLY A 89 8.51 -6.78 -12.62
C GLY A 89 7.51 -6.22 -13.63
N GLN A 90 6.61 -7.05 -14.14
CA GLN A 90 5.58 -6.63 -15.08
C GLN A 90 4.37 -6.08 -14.33
N PRO A 91 3.76 -4.96 -14.80
CA PRO A 91 2.58 -4.39 -14.17
C PRO A 91 1.36 -5.31 -14.32
N VAL A 92 0.60 -5.44 -13.25
CA VAL A 92 -0.63 -6.24 -13.21
C VAL A 92 -1.84 -5.32 -13.35
N LYS A 93 -2.43 -5.31 -14.55
CA LYS A 93 -3.69 -4.58 -14.83
C LYS A 93 -4.90 -5.32 -14.26
N ASN A 94 -5.95 -4.56 -13.96
CA ASN A 94 -7.22 -5.11 -13.46
C ASN A 94 -7.05 -5.97 -12.19
N ALA A 95 -6.03 -5.69 -11.38
CA ALA A 95 -5.92 -6.23 -10.04
C ALA A 95 -6.82 -5.40 -9.11
N LEU A 96 -7.68 -6.06 -8.37
CA LEU A 96 -8.45 -5.41 -7.30
C LEU A 96 -7.55 -5.28 -6.08
N VAL A 97 -7.19 -4.04 -5.74
CA VAL A 97 -6.50 -3.69 -4.51
C VAL A 97 -7.53 -3.24 -3.49
N GLU A 98 -7.49 -3.81 -2.32
CA GLU A 98 -8.36 -3.49 -1.19
C GLU A 98 -7.49 -3.05 -0.02
N ILE A 99 -7.91 -2.03 0.70
CA ILE A 99 -7.28 -1.62 1.95
C ILE A 99 -8.30 -1.55 3.08
N TRP A 100 -7.86 -1.84 4.30
CA TRP A 100 -8.64 -1.57 5.52
C TRP A 100 -7.72 -1.21 6.67
N GLN A 101 -8.18 -0.30 7.49
CA GLN A 101 -7.41 0.21 8.61
C GLN A 101 -8.30 0.80 9.70
N VAL A 102 -7.71 1.08 10.85
CA VAL A 102 -8.34 1.87 11.91
C VAL A 102 -8.43 3.35 11.52
N GLY A 103 -9.47 4.02 12.00
CA GLY A 103 -9.54 5.49 11.97
C GLY A 103 -8.60 6.14 12.99
N ASP A 104 -8.65 7.47 13.11
CA ASP A 104 -7.79 8.30 13.98
C ASP A 104 -7.75 7.86 15.45
N LYS A 105 -8.84 7.29 15.97
CA LYS A 105 -8.93 6.77 17.34
C LYS A 105 -8.55 5.30 17.50
N GLY A 106 -8.02 4.68 16.45
CA GLY A 106 -7.57 3.29 16.49
C GLY A 106 -8.68 2.26 16.51
N VAL A 107 -9.85 2.57 15.94
CA VAL A 107 -11.03 1.69 15.87
C VAL A 107 -11.33 1.30 14.43
N TYR A 108 -11.61 0.00 14.18
CA TYR A 108 -11.97 -0.52 12.87
C TYR A 108 -13.45 -0.36 12.54
N LEU A 109 -13.75 -0.30 11.25
CA LEU A 109 -15.09 -0.54 10.72
C LEU A 109 -15.36 -2.06 10.73
N HIS A 110 -15.74 -2.59 11.88
CA HIS A 110 -16.06 -4.01 12.05
C HIS A 110 -17.00 -4.20 13.23
N THR A 111 -18.01 -5.09 13.10
CA THR A 111 -19.03 -5.25 14.15
C THR A 111 -18.48 -5.77 15.49
N LYS A 112 -17.33 -6.47 15.45
CA LYS A 112 -16.65 -6.96 16.68
C LYS A 112 -15.75 -5.91 17.33
N ASP A 113 -15.43 -4.80 16.64
CA ASP A 113 -14.67 -3.72 17.25
C ASP A 113 -15.60 -2.70 17.91
N ASN A 114 -16.00 -3.03 19.13
CA ASN A 114 -16.93 -2.24 19.91
C ASN A 114 -16.28 -1.16 20.79
N ARG A 115 -14.99 -0.87 20.52
CA ARG A 115 -14.28 0.19 21.24
C ARG A 115 -14.91 1.55 20.93
N PRO A 116 -14.97 2.48 21.91
CA PRO A 116 -15.51 3.82 21.67
C PRO A 116 -14.58 4.65 20.78
N GLY A 117 -15.14 5.65 20.10
CA GLY A 117 -14.39 6.64 19.34
C GLY A 117 -14.23 6.32 17.84
N ARG A 118 -15.04 5.39 17.30
CA ARG A 118 -15.10 5.22 15.85
C ARG A 118 -15.54 6.55 15.21
N ASP A 119 -14.79 6.96 14.19
CA ASP A 119 -15.18 8.09 13.34
C ASP A 119 -16.17 7.60 12.28
N GLU A 120 -17.42 8.03 12.37
CA GLU A 120 -18.49 7.65 11.44
C GLU A 120 -18.32 8.29 10.05
N ASN A 121 -17.43 9.27 9.91
CA ASN A 121 -17.07 9.88 8.63
C ASN A 121 -15.89 9.16 7.94
N PHE A 122 -15.23 8.22 8.64
CA PHE A 122 -14.13 7.46 8.08
C PHE A 122 -14.64 6.14 7.50
N GLN A 123 -14.46 5.95 6.18
CA GLN A 123 -14.94 4.77 5.48
C GLN A 123 -14.27 3.47 5.97
N GLY A 124 -13.03 3.53 6.44
CA GLY A 124 -12.28 2.42 7.06
C GLY A 124 -11.90 1.26 6.13
N TYR A 125 -12.47 1.21 4.96
CA TYR A 125 -12.23 0.24 3.89
C TYR A 125 -12.35 0.94 2.55
N GLY A 126 -11.51 0.56 1.59
CA GLY A 126 -11.60 1.06 0.22
C GLY A 126 -11.03 0.07 -0.77
N ARG A 127 -11.38 0.23 -2.03
CA ARG A 127 -10.90 -0.62 -3.11
C ARG A 127 -10.58 0.18 -4.38
N PHE A 128 -9.64 -0.33 -5.17
CA PHE A 128 -9.21 0.27 -6.41
C PHE A 128 -8.87 -0.81 -7.43
N LEU A 129 -9.30 -0.65 -8.67
CA LEU A 129 -8.93 -1.54 -9.76
C LEU A 129 -7.74 -0.94 -10.50
N THR A 130 -6.61 -1.65 -10.55
CA THR A 130 -5.38 -1.16 -11.17
C THR A 130 -5.56 -0.88 -12.65
N ASP A 131 -4.91 0.20 -13.12
CA ASP A 131 -4.92 0.60 -14.53
C ASP A 131 -4.00 -0.30 -15.40
N SER A 132 -3.85 0.05 -16.68
CA SER A 132 -3.00 -0.67 -17.63
C SER A 132 -1.51 -0.70 -17.27
N LYS A 133 -1.08 0.19 -16.38
CA LYS A 133 0.29 0.27 -15.82
C LYS A 133 0.39 -0.35 -14.42
N GLY A 134 -0.66 -1.05 -13.97
CA GLY A 134 -0.72 -1.66 -12.63
C GLY A 134 -0.84 -0.68 -11.48
N ARG A 135 -1.13 0.62 -11.73
CA ARG A 135 -1.13 1.66 -10.70
C ARG A 135 -2.41 1.62 -9.88
N TYR A 136 -2.27 1.92 -8.58
CA TYR A 136 -3.37 2.11 -7.65
C TYR A 136 -3.18 3.38 -6.81
N TYR A 137 -4.26 3.86 -6.22
CA TYR A 137 -4.27 5.06 -5.41
C TYR A 137 -5.41 5.03 -4.39
N PHE A 138 -5.10 5.48 -3.16
CA PHE A 138 -6.08 5.70 -2.08
C PHE A 138 -5.81 7.03 -1.40
N ARG A 139 -6.86 7.72 -1.03
CA ARG A 139 -6.84 8.86 -0.13
C ARG A 139 -7.40 8.40 1.22
N THR A 140 -6.59 8.45 2.27
CA THR A 140 -6.91 7.90 3.59
C THR A 140 -6.28 8.73 4.71
N VAL A 141 -6.38 8.29 5.96
CA VAL A 141 -5.61 8.86 7.06
C VAL A 141 -4.33 8.06 7.30
N LYS A 142 -3.29 8.73 7.78
CA LYS A 142 -2.09 8.04 8.26
C LYS A 142 -2.50 7.03 9.33
N PRO A 143 -2.06 5.76 9.21
CA PRO A 143 -2.45 4.75 10.16
C PRO A 143 -1.94 5.07 11.55
N VAL A 144 -2.77 4.81 12.55
CA VAL A 144 -2.43 4.92 13.97
C VAL A 144 -2.32 3.55 14.62
N THR A 145 -1.81 3.51 15.83
CA THR A 145 -1.71 2.27 16.60
C THR A 145 -3.06 1.88 17.20
N TYR A 146 -3.24 0.57 17.41
CA TYR A 146 -4.26 0.04 18.30
C TYR A 146 -3.63 -1.01 19.24
N PRO A 147 -4.32 -1.51 20.30
CA PRO A 147 -3.69 -2.34 21.31
C PRO A 147 -2.89 -3.52 20.75
N GLY A 148 -1.60 -3.58 21.09
CA GLY A 148 -0.69 -4.65 20.71
C GLY A 148 -0.11 -4.58 19.30
N ARG A 149 -0.45 -3.55 18.49
CA ARG A 149 -0.01 -3.46 17.10
C ARG A 149 0.65 -2.11 16.78
N ALA A 150 1.64 -2.14 15.92
CA ALA A 150 2.19 -0.94 15.28
C ALA A 150 1.18 -0.33 14.29
N PRO A 151 1.30 0.95 13.92
CA PRO A 151 0.48 1.56 12.87
C PRO A 151 0.66 0.82 11.54
N HIS A 152 -0.43 0.40 10.93
CA HIS A 152 -0.40 -0.29 9.64
C HIS A 152 -1.71 -0.13 8.88
N ILE A 153 -1.62 -0.33 7.57
CA ILE A 153 -2.76 -0.46 6.66
C ILE A 153 -2.75 -1.89 6.16
N HIS A 154 -3.85 -2.61 6.31
CA HIS A 154 -4.03 -3.91 5.67
C HIS A 154 -4.24 -3.72 4.17
N VAL A 155 -3.69 -4.63 3.39
CA VAL A 155 -3.84 -4.66 1.94
C VAL A 155 -4.15 -6.06 1.47
N ALA A 156 -5.04 -6.17 0.50
CA ALA A 156 -5.30 -7.38 -0.22
C ALA A 156 -5.27 -7.12 -1.74
N VAL A 157 -4.73 -8.07 -2.49
CA VAL A 157 -4.70 -8.01 -3.96
C VAL A 157 -5.37 -9.25 -4.52
N THR A 158 -6.38 -9.05 -5.36
CA THR A 158 -7.14 -10.10 -6.05
C THR A 158 -7.00 -9.92 -7.55
N VAL A 159 -6.67 -11.00 -8.27
CA VAL A 159 -6.58 -11.02 -9.74
C VAL A 159 -7.46 -12.16 -10.25
N LYS A 160 -8.35 -11.87 -11.22
CA LYS A 160 -9.29 -12.86 -11.78
C LYS A 160 -10.00 -13.66 -10.68
N ASN A 161 -10.57 -12.97 -9.70
CA ASN A 161 -11.28 -13.52 -8.55
C ASN A 161 -10.42 -14.43 -7.62
N LYS A 162 -9.09 -14.46 -7.80
CA LYS A 162 -8.18 -15.20 -6.93
C LYS A 162 -7.40 -14.23 -6.04
N ARG A 163 -7.46 -14.41 -4.71
CA ARG A 163 -6.66 -13.66 -3.74
C ARG A 163 -5.18 -14.05 -3.88
N MET A 164 -4.39 -13.14 -4.43
CA MET A 164 -2.95 -13.36 -4.66
C MET A 164 -2.12 -13.00 -3.45
N LEU A 165 -2.50 -11.93 -2.75
CA LEU A 165 -1.79 -11.41 -1.60
C LEU A 165 -2.77 -10.90 -0.54
N THR A 166 -2.44 -11.14 0.71
CA THR A 166 -2.87 -10.35 1.88
C THR A 166 -1.61 -9.95 2.62
N SER A 167 -1.45 -8.68 2.95
CA SER A 167 -0.27 -8.12 3.58
C SER A 167 -0.62 -6.89 4.43
N GLN A 168 0.40 -6.25 5.01
CA GLN A 168 0.23 -5.04 5.81
C GLN A 168 1.33 -4.04 5.45
N CYS A 169 0.97 -2.78 5.23
CA CYS A 169 1.86 -1.66 5.00
C CYS A 169 2.15 -0.96 6.33
N TYR A 170 3.40 -0.87 6.72
CA TYR A 170 3.84 -0.24 7.98
C TYR A 170 4.50 1.11 7.72
N ILE A 171 4.52 1.96 8.74
CA ILE A 171 5.27 3.22 8.69
C ILE A 171 6.75 2.93 8.89
N ASN A 172 7.60 3.28 7.93
CA ASN A 172 9.03 3.10 8.04
C ASN A 172 9.62 3.93 9.19
N GLY A 173 10.47 3.31 10.02
CA GLY A 173 11.14 3.96 11.16
C GLY A 173 10.24 4.18 12.39
N ASP A 174 9.00 3.72 12.38
CA ASP A 174 8.15 3.78 13.59
C ASP A 174 8.70 2.81 14.65
N LYS A 175 9.03 3.35 15.83
CA LYS A 175 9.61 2.57 16.92
C LYS A 175 8.69 1.46 17.46
N ARG A 176 7.38 1.56 17.23
CA ARG A 176 6.40 0.55 17.62
C ARG A 176 6.49 -0.73 16.78
N ASN A 177 7.07 -0.65 15.57
CA ASN A 177 7.33 -1.81 14.73
C ASN A 177 8.21 -2.86 15.45
N GLU A 178 9.16 -2.41 16.27
CA GLU A 178 10.05 -3.30 17.03
C GLU A 178 9.31 -4.13 18.08
N LYS A 179 8.14 -3.69 18.52
CA LYS A 179 7.28 -4.38 19.50
C LYS A 179 6.17 -5.20 18.84
N ASP A 180 5.90 -4.99 17.55
CA ASP A 180 4.86 -5.70 16.80
C ASP A 180 5.36 -7.11 16.39
N PHE A 181 4.69 -8.14 16.91
CA PHE A 181 5.12 -9.52 16.68
C PHE A 181 4.93 -9.99 15.24
N ILE A 182 3.94 -9.43 14.50
CA ILE A 182 3.72 -9.76 13.09
C ILE A 182 4.83 -9.13 12.25
N TYR A 183 5.14 -7.85 12.48
CA TYR A 183 6.24 -7.16 11.81
C TYR A 183 7.60 -7.84 12.06
N LYS A 184 7.89 -8.24 13.29
CA LYS A 184 9.16 -8.90 13.65
C LYS A 184 9.37 -10.22 12.90
N ARG A 185 8.30 -10.97 12.64
CA ARG A 185 8.36 -12.25 11.91
C ARG A 185 8.72 -12.11 10.42
N LEU A 186 8.61 -10.92 9.85
CA LEU A 186 8.93 -10.68 8.45
C LEU A 186 10.42 -10.81 8.10
N GLY A 187 11.31 -10.72 9.10
CA GLY A 187 12.74 -10.61 8.86
C GLY A 187 13.12 -9.31 8.14
N LYS A 188 14.41 -9.01 8.01
CA LYS A 188 14.88 -7.72 7.47
C LYS A 188 14.38 -7.42 6.05
N VAL A 189 14.37 -8.43 5.17
CA VAL A 189 13.92 -8.26 3.78
C VAL A 189 12.42 -7.97 3.74
N GLY A 190 11.60 -8.75 4.43
CA GLY A 190 10.17 -8.55 4.47
C GLY A 190 9.79 -7.21 5.11
N GLN A 191 10.46 -6.81 6.18
CA GLN A 191 10.29 -5.49 6.81
C GLN A 191 10.54 -4.35 5.81
N LYS A 192 11.62 -4.44 5.02
CA LYS A 192 11.93 -3.44 3.99
C LYS A 192 10.85 -3.38 2.90
N LEU A 193 10.30 -4.53 2.49
CA LEU A 193 9.28 -4.62 1.44
C LEU A 193 7.89 -4.13 1.90
N THR A 194 7.66 -4.06 3.21
CA THR A 194 6.36 -3.67 3.79
C THR A 194 6.39 -2.34 4.54
N SER A 195 7.55 -1.69 4.65
CA SER A 195 7.69 -0.40 5.34
C SER A 195 7.76 0.75 4.35
N VAL A 196 6.93 1.75 4.54
CA VAL A 196 6.74 2.89 3.64
C VAL A 196 6.98 4.21 4.37
N ASN A 197 7.62 5.15 3.70
CA ASN A 197 7.79 6.49 4.22
C ASN A 197 6.52 7.32 3.93
N PHE A 198 5.94 7.88 4.98
CA PHE A 198 4.89 8.88 4.90
C PHE A 198 5.55 10.25 4.92
N LYS A 199 5.67 10.90 3.76
CA LYS A 199 6.42 12.14 3.57
C LYS A 199 5.48 13.33 3.38
N PRO A 200 5.71 14.47 4.06
CA PRO A 200 4.92 15.67 3.82
C PRO A 200 4.94 16.11 2.36
N ILE A 201 3.76 16.42 1.83
CA ILE A 201 3.61 17.03 0.52
C ILE A 201 3.75 18.55 0.68
N LYS A 202 4.75 19.13 0.04
CA LYS A 202 5.00 20.57 0.13
C LYS A 202 3.86 21.36 -0.49
N GLY A 203 3.43 22.42 0.19
CA GLY A 203 2.42 23.35 -0.32
C GLY A 203 0.97 22.94 -0.11
N THR A 204 0.69 21.81 0.52
CA THR A 204 -0.66 21.47 0.95
C THR A 204 -1.04 22.26 2.20
N LYS A 205 -2.28 22.77 2.26
CA LYS A 205 -2.77 23.55 3.41
C LYS A 205 -2.91 22.71 4.69
N THR A 206 -3.10 21.41 4.55
CA THR A 206 -3.40 20.45 5.61
C THR A 206 -2.22 19.55 5.95
N ASN A 207 -0.99 19.86 5.43
CA ASN A 207 0.21 19.05 5.62
C ASN A 207 0.00 17.56 5.26
N GLU A 208 -0.64 17.34 4.14
CA GLU A 208 -0.92 15.99 3.65
C GLU A 208 0.36 15.19 3.40
N LEU A 209 0.25 13.87 3.49
CA LEU A 209 1.37 12.95 3.34
C LEU A 209 1.27 12.15 2.05
N ASP A 210 2.42 11.92 1.43
CA ASP A 210 2.60 10.96 0.34
C ASP A 210 3.24 9.67 0.86
N ALA A 211 2.67 8.53 0.47
CA ALA A 211 3.15 7.20 0.81
C ALA A 211 3.11 6.32 -0.45
N VAL A 212 4.29 5.97 -0.96
CA VAL A 212 4.39 5.15 -2.19
C VAL A 212 4.86 3.76 -1.85
N TRP A 213 4.05 2.75 -2.21
CA TRP A 213 4.32 1.35 -1.97
C TRP A 213 4.06 0.49 -3.21
N ASP A 214 5.11 -0.02 -3.83
CA ASP A 214 4.95 -1.00 -4.89
C ASP A 214 4.75 -2.39 -4.29
N ILE A 215 3.70 -3.08 -4.75
CA ILE A 215 3.28 -4.40 -4.26
C ILE A 215 3.69 -5.44 -5.29
N ILE A 216 4.52 -6.40 -4.88
CA ILE A 216 4.99 -7.47 -5.75
C ILE A 216 4.23 -8.74 -5.39
N ILE A 217 3.36 -9.18 -6.29
CA ILE A 217 2.64 -10.45 -6.14
C ILE A 217 3.39 -11.59 -6.85
N GLY A 218 3.05 -12.83 -6.54
CA GLY A 218 3.58 -13.99 -7.27
C GLY A 218 3.27 -13.94 -8.76
N LEU A 219 3.53 -15.02 -9.47
CA LEU A 219 3.10 -15.15 -10.86
C LEU A 219 1.57 -15.07 -10.93
N THR A 220 1.09 -14.25 -11.84
CA THR A 220 -0.34 -14.18 -12.14
C THR A 220 -0.74 -15.38 -13.01
N PRO A 221 -1.99 -15.85 -12.92
CA PRO A 221 -2.52 -16.76 -13.91
C PRO A 221 -2.34 -16.16 -15.29
N GLU A 222 -1.72 -16.86 -16.19
CA GLU A 222 -1.59 -16.43 -17.59
C GLU A 222 -2.98 -16.21 -18.19
N ASP A 223 -3.06 -15.19 -19.04
CA ASP A 223 -4.30 -14.86 -19.76
C ASP A 223 -4.67 -15.94 -20.79
#